data_af0f8a08dc08f788e4563a0457cca89c
#
_entry.id   af0f8a08dc08f788e4563a0457cca89c
#
_cell.length_a   1.000
_cell.length_b   1.000
_cell.length_c   1.000
_cell.angle_alpha   90.00
_cell.angle_beta   90.00
_cell.angle_gamma   90.00
#
_symmetry.space_group_name_H-M   'P 1'
#
loop_
_entity.id
_entity.type
_entity.pdbx_description
1 polymer ?
#
loop_
_entity_poly.entity_id
_entity_poly.type
_entity_poly.pdbx_seq_one_letter_code
_entity_poly.pdbx_strand_id
1 'polypeptide(L)'
;VAATKSTYHHGDLRNALVLTAVRLIEADGLDEFSLRATAREVGVSANAAYRHFHDKSDLLNAVAQHGFEQLGQRMRRAMSATRTGRNQAELAVNRFKATGRAYVDFALAHPELFEVMFGSGGTHPLVPKDPADDEAGTYALLGSALDELVVHGVLDPARRPGAEFKAWVTVHGFARLCMDGAVQLQSAAMRAEELESLLDFAVAGICY
;
A
#
# COMPACT_ATOMS: atom_id res chain seq x y z
N VAL A 1 -9.95 -40.93 14.49
CA VAL A 1 -10.51 -39.92 13.57
C VAL A 1 -9.38 -39.46 12.70
N ALA A 2 -9.39 -39.85 11.40
CA ALA A 2 -8.32 -39.56 10.45
C ALA A 2 -8.40 -38.11 10.02
N ALA A 3 -7.30 -37.36 10.20
CA ALA A 3 -7.14 -36.03 9.67
C ALA A 3 -7.09 -36.06 8.13
N THR A 4 -8.04 -35.49 7.48
CA THR A 4 -8.10 -35.26 6.02
C THR A 4 -6.88 -34.47 5.58
N LYS A 5 -5.93 -35.10 4.89
CA LYS A 5 -4.89 -34.40 4.13
C LYS A 5 -5.57 -33.62 3.03
N SER A 6 -5.65 -32.29 3.21
CA SER A 6 -6.00 -31.35 2.14
C SER A 6 -4.97 -31.51 1.01
N THR A 7 -5.42 -31.85 -0.19
CA THR A 7 -4.61 -31.91 -1.40
C THR A 7 -4.20 -30.49 -1.79
N TYR A 8 -3.02 -30.07 -1.40
CA TYR A 8 -2.44 -28.77 -1.76
C TYR A 8 -2.08 -28.76 -3.24
N HIS A 9 -2.78 -27.97 -4.04
CA HIS A 9 -2.43 -27.72 -5.43
C HIS A 9 -1.17 -26.84 -5.49
N HIS A 10 -0.20 -27.19 -6.36
CA HIS A 10 1.10 -26.50 -6.46
C HIS A 10 1.02 -24.98 -6.70
N GLY A 11 -0.08 -24.46 -7.33
CA GLY A 11 -0.33 -23.02 -7.45
C GLY A 11 -0.74 -22.33 -6.16
N ASP A 12 -1.23 -23.10 -5.17
CA ASP A 12 -1.68 -22.63 -3.87
C ASP A 12 -0.52 -22.47 -2.86
N LEU A 13 0.57 -23.25 -3.01
CA LEU A 13 1.69 -23.23 -2.05
C LEU A 13 2.47 -21.89 -2.09
N ARG A 14 2.73 -21.32 -3.26
CA ARG A 14 3.42 -20.04 -3.36
C ARG A 14 2.62 -18.94 -2.66
N ASN A 15 1.33 -18.89 -2.91
CA ASN A 15 0.42 -17.93 -2.27
C ASN A 15 0.30 -18.18 -0.76
N ALA A 16 0.19 -19.46 -0.34
CA ALA A 16 0.15 -19.83 1.08
C ALA A 16 1.43 -19.39 1.82
N LEU A 17 2.60 -19.53 1.20
CA LEU A 17 3.87 -19.05 1.74
C LEU A 17 3.86 -17.52 1.90
N VAL A 18 3.38 -16.77 0.90
CA VAL A 18 3.28 -15.29 0.96
C VAL A 18 2.34 -14.86 2.08
N LEU A 19 1.11 -15.40 2.13
CA LEU A 19 0.13 -15.03 3.15
C LEU A 19 0.59 -15.40 4.57
N THR A 20 1.28 -16.54 4.70
CA THR A 20 1.87 -16.92 6.00
C THR A 20 3.03 -16.01 6.37
N ALA A 21 3.87 -15.62 5.41
CA ALA A 21 4.94 -14.65 5.63
C ALA A 21 4.40 -13.30 6.11
N VAL A 22 3.33 -12.78 5.49
CA VAL A 22 2.65 -11.54 5.94
C VAL A 22 2.24 -11.67 7.40
N ARG A 23 1.52 -12.76 7.77
CA ARG A 23 1.08 -12.97 9.17
C ARG A 23 2.24 -13.03 10.17
N LEU A 24 3.33 -13.73 9.82
CA LEU A 24 4.51 -13.86 10.70
C LEU A 24 5.20 -12.50 10.87
N ILE A 25 5.36 -11.73 9.79
CA ILE A 25 5.96 -10.40 9.83
C ILE A 25 5.12 -9.45 10.68
N GLU A 26 3.80 -9.45 10.51
CA GLU A 26 2.89 -8.62 11.31
C GLU A 26 2.84 -9.02 12.80
N ALA A 27 3.05 -10.29 13.11
CA ALA A 27 3.02 -10.78 14.50
C ALA A 27 4.35 -10.66 15.24
N ASP A 28 5.46 -11.00 14.58
CA ASP A 28 6.77 -11.21 15.19
C ASP A 28 7.84 -10.21 14.70
N GLY A 29 7.50 -9.37 13.70
CA GLY A 29 8.44 -8.43 13.08
C GLY A 29 9.32 -9.06 12.01
N LEU A 30 10.02 -8.17 11.27
CA LEU A 30 10.88 -8.55 10.14
C LEU A 30 12.17 -9.25 10.56
N ASP A 31 12.70 -8.94 11.74
CA ASP A 31 13.99 -9.47 12.22
C ASP A 31 13.93 -10.98 12.49
N GLU A 32 12.85 -11.46 13.07
CA GLU A 32 12.61 -12.87 13.38
C GLU A 32 12.15 -13.70 12.17
N PHE A 33 11.82 -13.04 11.06
CA PHE A 33 11.28 -13.65 9.87
C PHE A 33 12.31 -14.49 9.10
N SER A 34 11.92 -15.70 8.68
CA SER A 34 12.72 -16.57 7.81
C SER A 34 11.88 -17.48 6.91
N LEU A 35 12.40 -17.78 5.71
CA LEU A 35 11.76 -18.74 4.79
C LEU A 35 11.52 -20.11 5.42
N ARG A 36 12.43 -20.57 6.30
CA ARG A 36 12.30 -21.86 7.02
C ARG A 36 11.17 -21.82 8.06
N ALA A 37 11.03 -20.72 8.79
CA ALA A 37 9.92 -20.53 9.73
C ALA A 37 8.58 -20.51 8.99
N THR A 38 8.51 -19.80 7.87
CA THR A 38 7.32 -19.75 7.01
C THR A 38 6.95 -21.15 6.47
N ALA A 39 7.92 -21.92 5.97
CA ALA A 39 7.68 -23.29 5.50
C ALA A 39 7.13 -24.19 6.59
N ARG A 40 7.69 -24.10 7.80
CA ARG A 40 7.23 -24.87 8.97
C ARG A 40 5.80 -24.51 9.35
N GLU A 41 5.46 -23.22 9.34
CA GLU A 41 4.11 -22.73 9.66
C GLU A 41 3.07 -23.20 8.63
N VAL A 42 3.43 -23.21 7.34
CA VAL A 42 2.58 -23.76 6.25
C VAL A 42 2.47 -25.30 6.35
N GLY A 43 3.38 -25.97 7.08
CA GLY A 43 3.39 -27.43 7.20
C GLY A 43 4.11 -28.14 6.05
N VAL A 44 5.06 -27.46 5.39
CA VAL A 44 5.86 -28.04 4.30
C VAL A 44 7.34 -28.10 4.65
N SER A 45 8.12 -28.91 3.90
CA SER A 45 9.57 -28.95 4.07
C SER A 45 10.20 -27.63 3.56
N ALA A 46 11.34 -27.24 4.15
CA ALA A 46 12.11 -26.10 3.70
C ALA A 46 12.47 -26.22 2.19
N ASN A 47 12.79 -27.44 1.73
CA ASN A 47 13.08 -27.68 0.31
C ASN A 47 11.88 -27.39 -0.60
N ALA A 48 10.65 -27.62 -0.13
CA ALA A 48 9.45 -27.28 -0.89
C ALA A 48 9.31 -25.75 -1.04
N ALA A 49 9.59 -24.99 0.03
CA ALA A 49 9.58 -23.52 -0.03
C ALA A 49 10.69 -22.97 -0.93
N TYR A 50 11.90 -23.53 -0.88
CA TYR A 50 13.02 -23.12 -1.75
C TYR A 50 12.81 -23.41 -3.24
N ARG A 51 11.82 -24.19 -3.62
CA ARG A 51 11.39 -24.33 -5.03
C ARG A 51 10.59 -23.13 -5.55
N HIS A 52 9.99 -22.35 -4.64
CA HIS A 52 9.16 -21.20 -4.95
C HIS A 52 9.85 -19.87 -4.72
N PHE A 53 10.79 -19.82 -3.77
CA PHE A 53 11.54 -18.64 -3.39
C PHE A 53 13.02 -19.01 -3.18
N HIS A 54 13.92 -18.37 -3.90
CA HIS A 54 15.35 -18.65 -3.82
C HIS A 54 15.93 -18.36 -2.43
N ASP A 55 15.48 -17.27 -1.81
CA ASP A 55 15.96 -16.82 -0.52
C ASP A 55 14.89 -16.00 0.24
N LYS A 56 15.29 -15.43 1.37
CA LYS A 56 14.45 -14.53 2.18
C LYS A 56 14.02 -13.30 1.37
N SER A 57 14.92 -12.74 0.57
CA SER A 57 14.67 -11.52 -0.21
C SER A 57 13.61 -11.73 -1.30
N ASP A 58 13.68 -12.88 -1.99
CA ASP A 58 12.69 -13.25 -3.02
C ASP A 58 11.28 -13.39 -2.42
N LEU A 59 11.16 -14.01 -1.23
CA LEU A 59 9.88 -14.06 -0.52
C LEU A 59 9.43 -12.67 -0.04
N LEU A 60 10.34 -11.83 0.47
CA LEU A 60 10.01 -10.45 0.88
C LEU A 60 9.53 -9.59 -0.29
N ASN A 61 10.10 -9.76 -1.48
CA ASN A 61 9.61 -9.09 -2.69
C ASN A 61 8.15 -9.49 -3.01
N ALA A 62 7.83 -10.78 -2.89
CA ALA A 62 6.46 -11.24 -3.10
C ALA A 62 5.50 -10.74 -1.99
N VAL A 63 5.97 -10.60 -0.76
CA VAL A 63 5.23 -9.97 0.35
C VAL A 63 4.98 -8.48 0.06
N ALA A 64 6.01 -7.74 -0.39
CA ALA A 64 5.87 -6.35 -0.77
C ALA A 64 4.85 -6.17 -1.90
N GLN A 65 4.93 -7.00 -2.96
CA GLN A 65 3.97 -6.99 -4.05
C GLN A 65 2.53 -7.22 -3.54
N HIS A 66 2.34 -8.20 -2.66
CA HIS A 66 1.05 -8.45 -2.03
C HIS A 66 0.55 -7.24 -1.21
N GLY A 67 1.45 -6.54 -0.49
CA GLY A 67 1.15 -5.31 0.22
C GLY A 67 0.67 -4.19 -0.71
N PHE A 68 1.36 -3.97 -1.84
CA PHE A 68 0.94 -3.00 -2.85
C PHE A 68 -0.42 -3.34 -3.47
N GLU A 69 -0.70 -4.61 -3.74
CA GLU A 69 -2.02 -5.05 -4.23
C GLU A 69 -3.13 -4.75 -3.22
N GLN A 70 -2.90 -5.02 -1.93
CA GLN A 70 -3.86 -4.70 -0.87
C GLN A 70 -4.10 -3.19 -0.75
N LEU A 71 -3.03 -2.40 -0.76
CA LEU A 71 -3.10 -0.94 -0.73
C LEU A 71 -3.91 -0.41 -1.92
N GLY A 72 -3.59 -0.85 -3.14
CA GLY A 72 -4.32 -0.47 -4.36
C GLY A 72 -5.81 -0.84 -4.31
N GLN A 73 -6.14 -2.01 -3.76
CA GLN A 73 -7.54 -2.40 -3.55
C GLN A 73 -8.27 -1.49 -2.56
N ARG A 74 -7.63 -1.13 -1.44
CA ARG A 74 -8.21 -0.20 -0.45
C ARG A 74 -8.43 1.18 -1.04
N MET A 75 -7.45 1.73 -1.76
CA MET A 75 -7.56 3.02 -2.44
C MET A 75 -8.69 3.02 -3.48
N ARG A 76 -8.78 1.98 -4.34
CA ARG A 76 -9.88 1.83 -5.32
C ARG A 76 -11.26 1.78 -4.64
N ARG A 77 -11.38 1.02 -3.56
CA ARG A 77 -12.65 0.94 -2.79
C ARG A 77 -13.02 2.28 -2.18
N ALA A 78 -12.06 2.99 -1.57
CA ALA A 78 -12.30 4.30 -0.98
C ALA A 78 -12.74 5.33 -2.04
N MET A 79 -12.03 5.41 -3.16
CA MET A 79 -12.37 6.27 -4.28
C MET A 79 -13.78 5.94 -4.83
N SER A 80 -14.07 4.64 -5.08
CA SER A 80 -15.35 4.19 -5.63
C SER A 80 -16.53 4.37 -4.67
N ALA A 81 -16.28 4.28 -3.35
CA ALA A 81 -17.32 4.49 -2.34
C ALA A 81 -17.67 5.97 -2.13
N THR A 82 -16.78 6.89 -2.53
CA THR A 82 -16.99 8.32 -2.36
C THR A 82 -18.06 8.82 -3.33
N ARG A 83 -19.15 9.32 -2.78
CA ARG A 83 -20.33 9.84 -3.53
C ARG A 83 -20.68 11.29 -3.15
N THR A 84 -19.98 11.87 -2.20
CA THR A 84 -20.23 13.21 -1.67
C THR A 84 -19.52 14.28 -2.49
N GLY A 85 -20.26 15.31 -2.87
CA GLY A 85 -19.79 16.46 -3.62
C GLY A 85 -20.99 17.24 -4.13
N ARG A 86 -21.00 18.56 -4.02
CA ARG A 86 -22.07 19.44 -4.52
C ARG A 86 -22.07 19.51 -6.06
N ASN A 87 -20.93 19.21 -6.65
CA ASN A 87 -20.69 19.16 -8.09
C ASN A 87 -19.58 18.16 -8.42
N GLN A 88 -19.29 17.95 -9.70
CA GLN A 88 -18.29 16.98 -10.17
C GLN A 88 -16.86 17.36 -9.75
N ALA A 89 -16.53 18.66 -9.72
CA ALA A 89 -15.23 19.14 -9.28
C ALA A 89 -14.98 18.79 -7.78
N GLU A 90 -15.96 19.06 -6.92
CA GLU A 90 -15.86 18.71 -5.51
C GLU A 90 -15.85 17.19 -5.29
N LEU A 91 -16.62 16.43 -6.08
CA LEU A 91 -16.59 14.97 -6.05
C LEU A 91 -15.20 14.43 -6.42
N ALA A 92 -14.57 14.97 -7.46
CA ALA A 92 -13.22 14.60 -7.88
C ALA A 92 -12.19 14.87 -6.76
N VAL A 93 -12.26 16.05 -6.11
CA VAL A 93 -11.41 16.38 -4.94
C VAL A 93 -11.62 15.39 -3.82
N ASN A 94 -12.86 15.07 -3.48
CA ASN A 94 -13.16 14.14 -2.38
C ASN A 94 -12.67 12.71 -2.68
N ARG A 95 -12.74 12.26 -3.94
CA ARG A 95 -12.19 10.98 -4.40
C ARG A 95 -10.68 10.95 -4.31
N PHE A 96 -10.01 12.00 -4.78
CA PHE A 96 -8.56 12.15 -4.64
C PHE A 96 -8.15 12.10 -3.15
N LYS A 97 -8.79 12.88 -2.29
CA LYS A 97 -8.53 12.85 -0.82
C LYS A 97 -8.79 11.47 -0.23
N ALA A 98 -9.81 10.73 -0.70
CA ALA A 98 -10.12 9.38 -0.25
C ALA A 98 -8.98 8.37 -0.53
N THR A 99 -8.25 8.53 -1.64
CA THR A 99 -7.06 7.71 -1.91
C THR A 99 -5.96 7.96 -0.87
N GLY A 100 -5.72 9.22 -0.51
CA GLY A 100 -4.74 9.61 0.50
C GLY A 100 -5.09 9.09 1.91
N ARG A 101 -6.37 9.18 2.31
CA ARG A 101 -6.84 8.58 3.58
C ARG A 101 -6.59 7.08 3.61
N ALA A 102 -7.01 6.37 2.55
CA ALA A 102 -6.84 4.92 2.45
C ALA A 102 -5.36 4.50 2.50
N TYR A 103 -4.46 5.32 1.94
CA TYR A 103 -3.02 5.12 2.02
C TYR A 103 -2.51 5.19 3.46
N VAL A 104 -2.83 6.28 4.17
CA VAL A 104 -2.38 6.49 5.56
C VAL A 104 -3.00 5.45 6.50
N ASP A 105 -4.30 5.17 6.35
CA ASP A 105 -4.98 4.14 7.14
C ASP A 105 -4.37 2.76 6.95
N PHE A 106 -3.94 2.43 5.72
CA PHE A 106 -3.23 1.18 5.45
C PHE A 106 -1.88 1.13 6.16
N ALA A 107 -1.07 2.19 6.03
CA ALA A 107 0.25 2.28 6.66
C ALA A 107 0.18 2.10 8.19
N LEU A 108 -0.76 2.80 8.82
CA LEU A 108 -0.94 2.74 10.28
C LEU A 108 -1.55 1.42 10.77
N ALA A 109 -2.36 0.75 9.94
CA ALA A 109 -2.93 -0.56 10.26
C ALA A 109 -1.96 -1.72 10.07
N HIS A 110 -0.96 -1.58 9.18
CA HIS A 110 -0.03 -2.62 8.78
C HIS A 110 1.43 -2.12 8.78
N PRO A 111 1.96 -1.61 9.91
CA PRO A 111 3.26 -0.95 9.95
C PRO A 111 4.41 -1.87 9.51
N GLU A 112 4.42 -3.12 9.95
CA GLU A 112 5.45 -4.09 9.58
C GLU A 112 5.41 -4.46 8.09
N LEU A 113 4.21 -4.64 7.52
CA LEU A 113 4.05 -4.86 6.09
C LEU A 113 4.47 -3.62 5.29
N PHE A 114 4.13 -2.44 5.78
CA PHE A 114 4.54 -1.16 5.15
C PHE A 114 6.06 -1.00 5.17
N GLU A 115 6.74 -1.44 6.23
CA GLU A 115 8.21 -1.47 6.29
C GLU A 115 8.81 -2.43 5.23
N VAL A 116 8.20 -3.58 4.98
CA VAL A 116 8.62 -4.49 3.89
C VAL A 116 8.43 -3.83 2.52
N MET A 117 7.34 -3.09 2.33
CA MET A 117 7.02 -2.42 1.05
C MET A 117 7.99 -1.28 0.72
N PHE A 118 8.40 -0.48 1.72
CA PHE A 118 9.10 0.80 1.53
C PHE A 118 10.44 0.89 2.25
N GLY A 119 10.79 -0.09 3.07
CA GLY A 119 12.05 -0.10 3.83
C GLY A 119 13.29 -0.39 2.97
N SER A 120 14.45 -0.30 3.59
CA SER A 120 15.76 -0.44 2.93
C SER A 120 16.03 -1.82 2.32
N GLY A 121 15.20 -2.82 2.62
CA GLY A 121 15.27 -4.18 2.03
C GLY A 121 14.44 -4.36 0.76
N GLY A 122 13.62 -3.38 0.38
CA GLY A 122 12.76 -3.44 -0.81
C GLY A 122 13.55 -3.18 -2.10
N THR A 123 13.35 -4.03 -3.10
CA THR A 123 13.98 -3.88 -4.43
C THR A 123 13.07 -3.18 -5.43
N HIS A 124 11.83 -2.87 -5.04
CA HIS A 124 10.87 -2.21 -5.92
C HIS A 124 11.19 -0.72 -6.05
N PRO A 125 11.29 -0.17 -7.28
CA PRO A 125 11.38 1.26 -7.48
C PRO A 125 10.10 1.91 -6.95
N LEU A 126 10.25 2.86 -6.03
CA LEU A 126 9.14 3.56 -5.38
C LEU A 126 8.29 4.40 -6.36
N VAL A 127 8.91 4.84 -7.46
CA VAL A 127 8.24 5.48 -8.58
C VAL A 127 8.50 4.62 -9.80
N PRO A 128 7.47 4.03 -10.42
CA PRO A 128 7.66 3.25 -11.64
C PRO A 128 8.32 4.11 -12.71
N LYS A 129 9.38 3.59 -13.34
CA LYS A 129 10.01 4.28 -14.48
C LYS A 129 9.12 4.22 -15.72
N ASP A 130 8.34 3.16 -15.83
CA ASP A 130 7.33 2.93 -16.84
C ASP A 130 6.00 2.62 -16.14
N PRO A 131 4.83 3.12 -16.62
CA PRO A 131 3.52 2.71 -16.11
C PRO A 131 3.32 1.18 -16.12
N ALA A 132 4.00 0.45 -17.00
CA ALA A 132 3.98 -1.02 -17.04
C ALA A 132 4.67 -1.65 -15.82
N ASP A 133 5.54 -0.93 -15.13
CA ASP A 133 6.23 -1.41 -13.93
C ASP A 133 5.34 -1.32 -12.66
N ASP A 134 4.17 -0.65 -12.74
CA ASP A 134 3.18 -0.56 -11.66
C ASP A 134 2.24 -1.77 -11.67
N GLU A 135 2.77 -2.96 -11.42
CA GLU A 135 2.00 -4.21 -11.40
C GLU A 135 0.80 -4.18 -10.45
N ALA A 136 0.92 -3.48 -9.33
CA ALA A 136 -0.17 -3.31 -8.35
C ALA A 136 -1.19 -2.23 -8.76
N GLY A 137 -0.86 -1.40 -9.73
CA GLY A 137 -1.71 -0.31 -10.21
C GLY A 137 -1.95 0.80 -9.19
N THR A 138 -1.14 0.90 -8.14
CA THR A 138 -1.30 1.88 -7.05
C THR A 138 -0.97 3.29 -7.52
N TYR A 139 0.14 3.44 -8.26
CA TYR A 139 0.57 4.70 -8.83
C TYR A 139 -0.33 5.14 -9.99
N ALA A 140 -0.73 4.20 -10.85
CA ALA A 140 -1.69 4.44 -11.93
C ALA A 140 -3.07 4.87 -11.41
N LEU A 141 -3.51 4.29 -10.27
CA LEU A 141 -4.76 4.70 -9.62
C LEU A 141 -4.70 6.16 -9.12
N LEU A 142 -3.57 6.56 -8.53
CA LEU A 142 -3.34 7.94 -8.13
C LEU A 142 -3.34 8.86 -9.35
N GLY A 143 -2.71 8.45 -10.45
CA GLY A 143 -2.74 9.14 -11.74
C GLY A 143 -4.18 9.34 -12.24
N SER A 144 -5.01 8.30 -12.21
CA SER A 144 -6.41 8.39 -12.62
C SER A 144 -7.22 9.39 -11.77
N ALA A 145 -6.96 9.45 -10.45
CA ALA A 145 -7.61 10.42 -9.59
C ALA A 145 -7.18 11.86 -9.91
N LEU A 146 -5.91 12.08 -10.24
CA LEU A 146 -5.39 13.39 -10.68
C LEU A 146 -5.93 13.79 -12.06
N ASP A 147 -6.09 12.83 -12.99
CA ASP A 147 -6.71 13.07 -14.29
C ASP A 147 -8.19 13.48 -14.15
N GLU A 148 -8.92 12.90 -13.19
CA GLU A 148 -10.29 13.32 -12.86
C GLU A 148 -10.32 14.79 -12.40
N LEU A 149 -9.32 15.27 -11.64
CA LEU A 149 -9.20 16.69 -11.27
C LEU A 149 -8.98 17.60 -12.49
N VAL A 150 -8.18 17.16 -13.47
CA VAL A 150 -7.97 17.89 -14.73
C VAL A 150 -9.27 17.98 -15.53
N VAL A 151 -9.96 16.84 -15.70
CA VAL A 151 -11.24 16.75 -16.45
C VAL A 151 -12.30 17.70 -15.89
N HIS A 152 -12.33 17.87 -14.56
CA HIS A 152 -13.30 18.73 -13.90
C HIS A 152 -12.80 20.15 -13.60
N GLY A 153 -11.66 20.55 -14.19
CA GLY A 153 -11.13 21.92 -14.13
C GLY A 153 -10.62 22.34 -12.76
N VAL A 154 -10.28 21.37 -11.89
CA VAL A 154 -9.68 21.63 -10.57
C VAL A 154 -8.16 21.74 -10.69
N LEU A 155 -7.54 20.85 -11.45
CA LEU A 155 -6.10 20.84 -11.71
C LEU A 155 -5.81 21.38 -13.10
N ASP A 156 -4.96 22.41 -13.17
CA ASP A 156 -4.47 22.93 -14.47
C ASP A 156 -3.67 21.82 -15.18
N PRO A 157 -3.99 21.50 -16.46
CA PRO A 157 -3.23 20.54 -17.25
C PRO A 157 -1.70 20.80 -17.27
N ALA A 158 -1.27 22.05 -17.21
CA ALA A 158 0.15 22.42 -17.15
C ALA A 158 0.84 21.96 -15.85
N ARG A 159 0.09 21.79 -14.77
CA ARG A 159 0.59 21.34 -13.45
C ARG A 159 0.45 19.83 -13.24
N ARG A 160 -0.27 19.13 -14.14
CA ARG A 160 -0.52 17.68 -14.07
C ARG A 160 0.77 16.83 -14.04
N PRO A 161 1.83 17.14 -14.87
CA PRO A 161 3.05 16.33 -14.85
C PRO A 161 3.73 16.31 -13.48
N GLY A 162 4.01 15.08 -12.98
CA GLY A 162 4.67 14.87 -11.68
C GLY A 162 3.80 15.14 -10.45
N ALA A 163 2.49 15.33 -10.62
CA ALA A 163 1.56 15.55 -9.52
C ALA A 163 1.45 14.31 -8.61
N GLU A 164 1.59 13.10 -9.17
CA GLU A 164 1.62 11.84 -8.42
C GLU A 164 2.70 11.84 -7.35
N PHE A 165 3.93 12.22 -7.73
CA PHE A 165 5.06 12.25 -6.79
C PHE A 165 4.81 13.20 -5.63
N LYS A 166 4.29 14.41 -5.91
CA LYS A 166 3.96 15.41 -4.88
C LYS A 166 2.87 14.91 -3.92
N ALA A 167 1.80 14.34 -4.48
CA ALA A 167 0.71 13.77 -3.70
C ALA A 167 1.20 12.61 -2.82
N TRP A 168 1.98 11.70 -3.41
CA TRP A 168 2.49 10.54 -2.70
C TRP A 168 3.46 10.91 -1.57
N VAL A 169 4.44 11.78 -1.82
CA VAL A 169 5.40 12.24 -0.79
C VAL A 169 4.67 12.85 0.40
N THR A 170 3.59 13.58 0.16
CA THR A 170 2.79 14.22 1.22
C THR A 170 2.20 13.17 2.17
N VAL A 171 1.47 12.19 1.66
CA VAL A 171 0.82 11.17 2.51
C VAL A 171 1.82 10.15 3.06
N HIS A 172 2.88 9.82 2.30
CA HIS A 172 3.93 8.92 2.76
C HIS A 172 4.72 9.53 3.91
N GLY A 173 5.12 10.81 3.78
CA GLY A 173 5.81 11.53 4.85
C GLY A 173 4.99 11.60 6.13
N PHE A 174 3.70 11.90 6.03
CA PHE A 174 2.80 11.90 7.18
C PHE A 174 2.68 10.52 7.83
N ALA A 175 2.47 9.46 7.03
CA ALA A 175 2.39 8.09 7.53
C ALA A 175 3.67 7.68 8.27
N ARG A 176 4.85 7.95 7.69
CA ARG A 176 6.16 7.65 8.31
C ARG A 176 6.32 8.39 9.63
N LEU A 177 6.07 9.70 9.67
CA LEU A 177 6.19 10.50 10.91
C LEU A 177 5.28 9.98 12.03
N CYS A 178 4.07 9.50 11.68
CA CYS A 178 3.17 8.87 12.63
C CYS A 178 3.69 7.51 13.12
N MET A 179 4.19 6.67 12.23
CA MET A 179 4.73 5.33 12.55
C MET A 179 6.00 5.43 13.39
N ASP A 180 6.89 6.34 13.06
CA ASP A 180 8.16 6.57 13.77
C ASP A 180 7.97 7.27 15.14
N GLY A 181 6.72 7.68 15.48
CA GLY A 181 6.44 8.41 16.71
C GLY A 181 7.02 9.83 16.76
N ALA A 182 7.45 10.36 15.61
CA ALA A 182 8.06 11.68 15.49
C ALA A 182 7.05 12.82 15.71
N VAL A 183 5.75 12.54 15.55
CA VAL A 183 4.65 13.49 15.79
C VAL A 183 3.76 13.00 16.93
N GLN A 184 3.39 13.92 17.84
CA GLN A 184 2.59 13.59 19.03
C GLN A 184 1.09 13.68 18.73
N LEU A 185 0.60 12.90 17.78
CA LEU A 185 -0.83 12.80 17.47
C LEU A 185 -1.44 11.63 18.28
N GLN A 186 -1.72 11.90 19.55
CA GLN A 186 -2.03 10.88 20.56
C GLN A 186 -3.39 10.17 20.36
N SER A 187 -4.31 10.74 19.59
CA SER A 187 -5.61 10.12 19.32
C SER A 187 -5.85 9.90 17.83
N ALA A 188 -6.70 8.92 17.51
CA ALA A 188 -7.15 8.71 16.14
C ALA A 188 -7.88 9.95 15.57
N ALA A 189 -8.61 10.68 16.42
CA ALA A 189 -9.29 11.90 16.01
C ALA A 189 -8.30 13.01 15.61
N MET A 190 -7.25 13.25 16.42
CA MET A 190 -6.20 14.23 16.08
C MET A 190 -5.49 13.85 14.77
N ARG A 191 -5.17 12.56 14.59
CA ARG A 191 -4.54 12.10 13.33
C ARG A 191 -5.45 12.31 12.12
N ALA A 192 -6.76 12.06 12.27
CA ALA A 192 -7.72 12.27 11.19
C ALA A 192 -7.87 13.75 10.83
N GLU A 193 -7.90 14.64 11.81
CA GLU A 193 -7.98 16.10 11.62
C GLU A 193 -6.74 16.63 10.91
N GLU A 194 -5.54 16.26 11.36
CA GLU A 194 -4.28 16.66 10.73
C GLU A 194 -4.13 16.08 9.32
N LEU A 195 -4.56 14.84 9.11
CA LEU A 195 -4.57 14.25 7.78
C LEU A 195 -5.50 15.01 6.82
N GLU A 196 -6.70 15.40 7.28
CA GLU A 196 -7.61 16.21 6.45
C GLU A 196 -7.00 17.56 6.10
N SER A 197 -6.40 18.25 7.07
CA SER A 197 -5.68 19.51 6.85
C SER A 197 -4.55 19.35 5.83
N LEU A 198 -3.76 18.26 5.96
CA LEU A 198 -2.67 17.94 5.03
C LEU A 198 -3.18 17.63 3.62
N LEU A 199 -4.30 16.92 3.49
CA LEU A 199 -4.91 16.62 2.19
C LEU A 199 -5.46 17.88 1.51
N ASP A 200 -6.02 18.82 2.28
CA ASP A 200 -6.44 20.14 1.77
C ASP A 200 -5.24 20.96 1.31
N PHE A 201 -4.15 20.96 2.07
CA PHE A 201 -2.88 21.58 1.67
C PHE A 201 -2.33 20.96 0.37
N ALA A 202 -2.35 19.61 0.26
CA ALA A 202 -1.91 18.91 -0.94
C ALA A 202 -2.74 19.31 -2.18
N VAL A 203 -4.08 19.37 -2.04
CA VAL A 203 -4.98 19.85 -3.11
C VAL A 203 -4.63 21.27 -3.49
N ALA A 204 -4.49 22.19 -2.53
CA ALA A 204 -4.13 23.57 -2.80
C ALA A 204 -2.77 23.70 -3.49
N GLY A 205 -1.74 22.98 -3.01
CA GLY A 205 -0.39 23.02 -3.56
C GLY A 205 -0.24 22.38 -4.94
N ILE A 206 -1.05 21.37 -5.26
CA ILE A 206 -1.02 20.68 -6.55
C ILE A 206 -1.89 21.42 -7.58
N CYS A 207 -3.07 21.90 -7.18
CA CYS A 207 -4.08 22.43 -8.10
C CYS A 207 -3.96 23.95 -8.35
N TYR A 208 -3.46 24.73 -7.40
CA TYR A 208 -3.33 26.20 -7.45
C TYR A 208 -1.89 26.65 -7.27
#